data_950be156bd0c2ce177870513d03b408f
#
_entry.id   950be156bd0c2ce177870513d03b408f
#
_cell.length_a   1.000
_cell.length_b   1.000
_cell.length_c   1.000
_cell.angle_alpha   90.00
_cell.angle_beta   90.00
_cell.angle_gamma   90.00
#
_symmetry.space_group_name_H-M   'P 1'
#
loop_
_entity.id
_entity.type
_entity.pdbx_description
1 polymer ?
#
loop_
_entity_poly.entity_id
_entity_poly.type
_entity_poly.pdbx_seq_one_letter_code
_entity_poly.pdbx_strand_id
1 'polypeptide(L)'
;MASLSYQLYSSRNFDMDEILSTLEKHGVREVEGYGPLFENPQATQEKLASFGLSMPTAHMSLDLVEGDPERTLAIAKALNIQAVIVPHIMPDLRPKTAAGWAEFGNRLAAAGKPIVDAGLKFGWHNHDFEFKACEDGSFPIEHIARGADYIDLELDLAWIHVGGQDPIKWLDTFGDRVIAVHIKDRAAAGENADEDGWADVGHGVMDWAAISAKLRAMGVARYVLEHDNPSNHIRFATRSIATAQTL
;
A
#
# COMPACT_ATOMS: atom_id res chain seq x y z
N MET A 1 -2.12 18.01 7.83
CA MET A 1 -1.07 17.45 6.94
C MET A 1 -1.22 15.93 6.99
N ALA A 2 -1.02 15.24 5.87
CA ALA A 2 -1.01 13.79 5.84
C ALA A 2 0.12 13.24 6.73
N SER A 3 -0.07 12.04 7.31
CA SER A 3 1.00 11.34 7.99
C SER A 3 1.90 10.66 6.96
N LEU A 4 3.21 10.60 7.26
CA LEU A 4 4.18 9.86 6.46
C LEU A 4 4.43 8.50 7.11
N SER A 5 4.24 7.45 6.35
CA SER A 5 4.45 6.06 6.72
C SER A 5 5.52 5.42 5.83
N TYR A 6 6.06 4.28 6.25
CA TYR A 6 7.04 3.50 5.49
C TYR A 6 6.59 2.05 5.42
N GLN A 7 6.47 1.50 4.20
CA GLN A 7 6.18 0.08 4.02
C GLN A 7 7.42 -0.76 4.33
N LEU A 8 7.35 -1.53 5.42
CA LEU A 8 8.49 -2.32 5.91
C LEU A 8 8.89 -3.45 4.96
N TYR A 9 8.04 -3.84 4.02
CA TYR A 9 8.40 -4.76 2.94
C TYR A 9 9.59 -4.28 2.11
N SER A 10 9.78 -2.98 1.96
CA SER A 10 10.93 -2.38 1.28
C SER A 10 12.26 -2.74 1.94
N SER A 11 12.24 -3.07 3.24
CA SER A 11 13.43 -3.45 4.00
C SER A 11 13.49 -4.94 4.36
N ARG A 12 12.66 -5.78 3.73
CA ARG A 12 12.52 -7.22 4.08
C ARG A 12 13.81 -8.04 4.02
N ASN A 13 14.77 -7.61 3.23
CA ASN A 13 16.05 -8.29 3.02
C ASN A 13 17.21 -7.66 3.80
N PHE A 14 16.92 -6.71 4.69
CA PHE A 14 17.92 -5.92 5.43
C PHE A 14 17.66 -6.00 6.94
N ASP A 15 18.57 -5.41 7.71
CA ASP A 15 18.41 -5.31 9.16
C ASP A 15 17.24 -4.39 9.52
N MET A 16 16.30 -4.92 10.29
CA MET A 16 15.11 -4.18 10.71
C MET A 16 15.46 -3.01 11.64
N ASP A 17 16.45 -3.16 12.53
CA ASP A 17 16.81 -2.12 13.49
C ASP A 17 17.43 -0.91 12.80
N GLU A 18 18.17 -1.11 11.71
CA GLU A 18 18.71 0.00 10.90
C GLU A 18 17.60 0.87 10.32
N ILE A 19 16.56 0.25 9.75
CA ILE A 19 15.47 1.04 9.17
C ILE A 19 14.63 1.71 10.27
N LEU A 20 14.28 1.02 11.35
CA LEU A 20 13.47 1.60 12.42
C LEU A 20 14.19 2.80 13.06
N SER A 21 15.50 2.69 13.32
CA SER A 21 16.33 3.79 13.82
C SER A 21 16.40 4.95 12.82
N THR A 22 16.49 4.65 11.51
CA THR A 22 16.50 5.67 10.48
C THR A 22 15.18 6.43 10.41
N LEU A 23 14.04 5.72 10.46
CA LEU A 23 12.72 6.32 10.47
C LEU A 23 12.52 7.24 11.70
N GLU A 24 12.88 6.76 12.88
CA GLU A 24 12.85 7.54 14.12
C GLU A 24 13.66 8.83 14.00
N LYS A 25 14.91 8.73 13.52
CA LYS A 25 15.83 9.85 13.34
C LYS A 25 15.30 10.91 12.38
N HIS A 26 14.59 10.49 11.32
CA HIS A 26 14.00 11.40 10.33
C HIS A 26 12.58 11.86 10.68
N GLY A 27 12.06 11.51 11.87
CA GLY A 27 10.77 11.97 12.36
C GLY A 27 9.56 11.23 11.79
N VAL A 28 9.75 10.14 11.05
CA VAL A 28 8.67 9.23 10.65
C VAL A 28 8.19 8.47 11.89
N ARG A 29 6.88 8.35 12.06
CA ARG A 29 6.27 7.73 13.24
C ARG A 29 5.31 6.59 12.91
N GLU A 30 5.05 6.37 11.64
CA GLU A 30 4.17 5.31 11.18
C GLU A 30 4.91 4.38 10.22
N VAL A 31 4.57 3.10 10.31
CA VAL A 31 5.02 2.08 9.37
C VAL A 31 3.82 1.28 8.87
N GLU A 32 3.97 0.66 7.73
CA GLU A 32 3.03 -0.33 7.24
C GLU A 32 3.62 -1.72 7.33
N GLY A 33 2.83 -2.66 7.84
CA GLY A 33 3.26 -4.02 8.11
C GLY A 33 3.00 -4.99 6.95
N TYR A 34 3.68 -6.13 7.00
CA TYR A 34 3.51 -7.23 6.04
C TYR A 34 3.69 -8.60 6.71
N GLY A 35 3.30 -9.68 6.07
CA GLY A 35 3.12 -11.04 6.57
C GLY A 35 4.04 -11.51 7.70
N PRO A 36 5.40 -11.57 7.53
CA PRO A 36 6.31 -12.07 8.56
C PRO A 36 6.23 -11.34 9.91
N LEU A 37 5.81 -10.07 9.92
CA LEU A 37 5.66 -9.29 11.15
C LEU A 37 4.46 -9.74 12.02
N PHE A 38 3.58 -10.54 11.43
CA PHE A 38 2.35 -11.04 12.08
C PHE A 38 2.52 -12.43 12.71
N GLU A 39 3.71 -13.05 12.62
CA GLU A 39 3.98 -14.33 13.26
C GLU A 39 4.01 -14.20 14.79
N ASN A 40 4.58 -13.08 15.28
CA ASN A 40 4.56 -12.71 16.69
C ASN A 40 4.17 -11.23 16.84
N PRO A 41 2.88 -10.89 16.79
CA PRO A 41 2.43 -9.51 16.80
C PRO A 41 2.84 -8.74 18.07
N GLN A 42 2.91 -9.43 19.22
CA GLN A 42 3.33 -8.81 20.47
C GLN A 42 4.79 -8.36 20.43
N ALA A 43 5.69 -9.23 19.98
CA ALA A 43 7.10 -8.88 19.85
C ALA A 43 7.30 -7.76 18.80
N THR A 44 6.55 -7.79 17.70
CA THR A 44 6.56 -6.72 16.71
C THR A 44 6.10 -5.39 17.31
N GLN A 45 5.01 -5.38 18.07
CA GLN A 45 4.52 -4.18 18.74
C GLN A 45 5.54 -3.60 19.73
N GLU A 46 6.14 -4.44 20.56
CA GLU A 46 7.18 -4.04 21.52
C GLU A 46 8.40 -3.45 20.80
N LYS A 47 8.82 -4.09 19.71
CA LYS A 47 9.90 -3.61 18.84
C LYS A 47 9.62 -2.23 18.28
N LEU A 48 8.47 -2.04 17.62
CA LEU A 48 8.06 -0.76 17.07
C LEU A 48 7.97 0.33 18.14
N ALA A 49 7.37 0.01 19.29
CA ALA A 49 7.26 0.93 20.41
C ALA A 49 8.60 1.41 20.95
N SER A 50 9.64 0.54 20.93
CA SER A 50 10.99 0.91 21.36
C SER A 50 11.66 1.98 20.49
N PHE A 51 11.19 2.17 19.24
CA PHE A 51 11.59 3.24 18.31
C PHE A 51 10.54 4.35 18.19
N GLY A 52 9.50 4.35 19.03
CA GLY A 52 8.42 5.35 18.96
C GLY A 52 7.60 5.28 17.70
N LEU A 53 7.48 4.09 17.10
CA LEU A 53 6.74 3.83 15.86
C LEU A 53 5.40 3.13 16.14
N SER A 54 4.43 3.33 15.26
CA SER A 54 3.13 2.65 15.25
C SER A 54 2.85 2.05 13.87
N MET A 55 1.94 1.07 13.80
CA MET A 55 1.57 0.36 12.57
C MET A 55 0.05 0.53 12.29
N PRO A 56 -0.38 1.69 11.78
CA PRO A 56 -1.80 1.94 11.54
C PRO A 56 -2.37 1.19 10.34
N THR A 57 -1.55 0.80 9.38
CA THR A 57 -1.94 0.03 8.19
C THR A 57 -1.11 -1.25 8.08
N ALA A 58 -1.70 -2.30 7.48
CA ALA A 58 -1.02 -3.57 7.32
C ALA A 58 -1.51 -4.31 6.08
N HIS A 59 -0.54 -4.80 5.30
CA HIS A 59 -0.78 -5.70 4.18
C HIS A 59 -0.94 -7.13 4.67
N MET A 60 -2.18 -7.63 4.63
CA MET A 60 -2.52 -9.01 5.00
C MET A 60 -3.00 -9.77 3.78
N SER A 61 -2.53 -11.01 3.61
CA SER A 61 -2.94 -11.84 2.48
C SER A 61 -4.44 -12.13 2.51
N LEU A 62 -5.05 -12.26 1.32
CA LEU A 62 -6.46 -12.65 1.22
C LEU A 62 -6.72 -13.98 1.92
N ASP A 63 -5.79 -14.93 1.80
CA ASP A 63 -5.91 -16.25 2.45
C ASP A 63 -6.02 -16.12 3.98
N LEU A 64 -5.28 -15.21 4.60
CA LEU A 64 -5.40 -14.96 6.04
C LEU A 64 -6.74 -14.29 6.38
N VAL A 65 -7.09 -13.24 5.65
CA VAL A 65 -8.31 -12.46 5.93
C VAL A 65 -9.58 -13.30 5.74
N GLU A 66 -9.64 -14.09 4.66
CA GLU A 66 -10.78 -14.93 4.32
C GLU A 66 -10.81 -16.23 5.15
N GLY A 67 -9.64 -16.85 5.34
CA GLY A 67 -9.52 -18.16 5.98
C GLY A 67 -9.52 -18.13 7.51
N ASP A 68 -9.03 -17.02 8.11
CA ASP A 68 -8.96 -16.88 9.56
C ASP A 68 -9.20 -15.41 9.99
N PRO A 69 -10.44 -14.93 9.90
CA PRO A 69 -10.77 -13.56 10.31
C PRO A 69 -10.55 -13.31 11.81
N GLU A 70 -10.68 -14.32 12.67
CA GLU A 70 -10.41 -14.18 14.11
C GLU A 70 -8.93 -13.89 14.36
N ARG A 71 -8.03 -14.60 13.70
CA ARG A 71 -6.59 -14.35 13.76
C ARG A 71 -6.24 -12.98 13.15
N THR A 72 -6.86 -12.61 12.03
CA THR A 72 -6.70 -11.28 11.42
C THR A 72 -7.02 -10.18 12.42
N LEU A 73 -8.16 -10.27 13.12
CA LEU A 73 -8.58 -9.31 14.14
C LEU A 73 -7.68 -9.33 15.38
N ALA A 74 -7.20 -10.51 15.79
CA ALA A 74 -6.25 -10.61 16.90
C ALA A 74 -4.92 -9.93 16.60
N ILE A 75 -4.39 -10.09 15.37
CA ILE A 75 -3.20 -9.38 14.90
C ILE A 75 -3.45 -7.88 14.87
N ALA A 76 -4.56 -7.45 14.26
CA ALA A 76 -4.91 -6.03 14.17
C ALA A 76 -5.02 -5.37 15.56
N LYS A 77 -5.62 -6.06 16.52
CA LYS A 77 -5.71 -5.60 17.90
C LYS A 77 -4.35 -5.50 18.59
N ALA A 78 -3.50 -6.51 18.44
CA ALA A 78 -2.18 -6.55 19.09
C ALA A 78 -1.25 -5.44 18.58
N LEU A 79 -1.34 -5.10 17.28
CA LEU A 79 -0.52 -4.09 16.61
C LEU A 79 -1.19 -2.71 16.53
N ASN A 80 -2.42 -2.54 17.06
CA ASN A 80 -3.23 -1.32 16.95
C ASN A 80 -3.46 -0.88 15.49
N ILE A 81 -3.64 -1.84 14.58
CA ILE A 81 -3.93 -1.59 13.17
C ILE A 81 -5.32 -0.96 13.03
N GLN A 82 -5.42 0.06 12.19
CA GLN A 82 -6.67 0.78 11.89
C GLN A 82 -7.26 0.35 10.55
N ALA A 83 -6.40 -0.06 9.60
CA ALA A 83 -6.83 -0.53 8.29
C ALA A 83 -6.08 -1.82 7.90
N VAL A 84 -6.87 -2.84 7.55
CA VAL A 84 -6.37 -4.09 6.96
C VAL A 84 -6.50 -3.97 5.44
N ILE A 85 -5.40 -4.14 4.73
CA ILE A 85 -5.33 -3.97 3.29
C ILE A 85 -4.88 -5.28 2.66
N VAL A 86 -5.63 -5.78 1.68
CA VAL A 86 -5.22 -6.94 0.88
C VAL A 86 -4.39 -6.43 -0.29
N PRO A 87 -3.07 -6.78 -0.34
CA PRO A 87 -2.17 -6.13 -1.29
C PRO A 87 -2.10 -6.81 -2.65
N HIS A 88 -2.51 -8.07 -2.76
CA HIS A 88 -2.16 -8.84 -3.95
C HIS A 88 -2.99 -10.12 -4.11
N ILE A 89 -3.15 -10.55 -5.36
CA ILE A 89 -3.60 -11.89 -5.75
C ILE A 89 -2.58 -12.52 -6.71
N MET A 90 -2.25 -13.79 -6.46
CA MET A 90 -1.25 -14.50 -7.26
C MET A 90 -1.65 -14.56 -8.74
N PRO A 91 -0.69 -14.48 -9.68
CA PRO A 91 -0.97 -14.39 -11.12
C PRO A 91 -1.87 -15.51 -11.69
N ASP A 92 -1.70 -16.73 -11.19
CA ASP A 92 -2.50 -17.90 -11.59
C ASP A 92 -3.94 -17.88 -11.06
N LEU A 93 -4.20 -17.07 -10.02
CA LEU A 93 -5.53 -16.89 -9.43
C LEU A 93 -6.27 -15.65 -9.97
N ARG A 94 -5.61 -14.82 -10.80
CA ARG A 94 -6.20 -13.58 -11.33
C ARG A 94 -7.32 -13.90 -12.32
N PRO A 95 -8.52 -13.33 -12.15
CA PRO A 95 -9.59 -13.40 -13.14
C PRO A 95 -9.12 -12.88 -14.49
N LYS A 96 -9.70 -13.42 -15.57
CA LYS A 96 -9.33 -13.04 -16.94
C LYS A 96 -10.42 -12.24 -17.66
N THR A 97 -11.58 -12.06 -17.02
CA THR A 97 -12.76 -11.39 -17.59
C THR A 97 -13.32 -10.36 -16.62
N ALA A 98 -14.05 -9.39 -17.12
CA ALA A 98 -14.77 -8.41 -16.32
C ALA A 98 -15.72 -9.08 -15.29
N ALA A 99 -16.45 -10.10 -15.72
CA ALA A 99 -17.34 -10.88 -14.84
C ALA A 99 -16.57 -11.58 -13.72
N GLY A 100 -15.41 -12.19 -14.02
CA GLY A 100 -14.57 -12.82 -13.01
C GLY A 100 -14.01 -11.81 -11.99
N TRP A 101 -13.66 -10.61 -12.43
CA TRP A 101 -13.23 -9.55 -11.51
C TRP A 101 -14.37 -9.03 -10.65
N ALA A 102 -15.61 -8.98 -11.16
CA ALA A 102 -16.79 -8.67 -10.35
C ALA A 102 -17.05 -9.74 -9.29
N GLU A 103 -16.90 -11.03 -9.62
CA GLU A 103 -16.97 -12.12 -8.65
C GLU A 103 -15.87 -12.02 -7.61
N PHE A 104 -14.63 -11.67 -8.03
CA PHE A 104 -13.53 -11.42 -7.09
C PHE A 104 -13.82 -10.25 -6.14
N GLY A 105 -14.38 -9.14 -6.64
CA GLY A 105 -14.80 -8.01 -5.81
C GLY A 105 -15.82 -8.42 -4.75
N ASN A 106 -16.82 -9.25 -5.11
CA ASN A 106 -17.79 -9.79 -4.17
C ASN A 106 -17.13 -10.72 -3.13
N ARG A 107 -16.18 -11.56 -3.55
CA ARG A 107 -15.39 -12.41 -2.64
C ARG A 107 -14.58 -11.57 -1.65
N LEU A 108 -13.89 -10.55 -2.14
CA LEU A 108 -13.12 -9.62 -1.31
C LEU A 108 -14.03 -8.91 -0.29
N ALA A 109 -15.21 -8.46 -0.74
CA ALA A 109 -16.20 -7.87 0.15
C ALA A 109 -16.61 -8.85 1.27
N ALA A 110 -16.93 -10.09 0.93
CA ALA A 110 -17.29 -11.09 1.93
C ALA A 110 -16.16 -11.34 2.95
N ALA A 111 -14.91 -11.40 2.49
CA ALA A 111 -13.72 -11.56 3.34
C ALA A 111 -13.52 -10.35 4.28
N GLY A 112 -13.74 -9.14 3.79
CA GLY A 112 -13.56 -7.90 4.56
C GLY A 112 -14.67 -7.58 5.55
N LYS A 113 -15.86 -8.20 5.39
CA LYS A 113 -17.02 -7.89 6.24
C LYS A 113 -16.76 -8.05 7.74
N PRO A 114 -16.13 -9.15 8.24
CA PRO A 114 -15.82 -9.27 9.68
C PRO A 114 -14.88 -8.17 10.18
N ILE A 115 -13.96 -7.68 9.34
CA ILE A 115 -13.00 -6.63 9.68
C ILE A 115 -13.73 -5.30 9.88
N VAL A 116 -14.62 -4.97 8.96
CA VAL A 116 -15.43 -3.74 9.03
C VAL A 116 -16.44 -3.79 10.19
N ASP A 117 -17.04 -4.95 10.44
CA ASP A 117 -17.95 -5.15 11.58
C ASP A 117 -17.25 -4.98 12.93
N ALA A 118 -15.95 -5.22 12.99
CA ALA A 118 -15.10 -4.96 14.16
C ALA A 118 -14.67 -3.48 14.29
N GLY A 119 -15.09 -2.60 13.36
CA GLY A 119 -14.81 -1.17 13.39
C GLY A 119 -13.49 -0.77 12.75
N LEU A 120 -12.83 -1.66 12.02
CA LEU A 120 -11.62 -1.38 11.27
C LEU A 120 -11.96 -1.02 9.82
N LYS A 121 -11.04 -0.30 9.16
CA LYS A 121 -11.10 -0.12 7.71
C LYS A 121 -10.61 -1.38 7.01
N PHE A 122 -11.14 -1.63 5.82
CA PHE A 122 -10.74 -2.73 4.96
C PHE A 122 -10.54 -2.24 3.55
N GLY A 123 -9.45 -2.62 2.90
CA GLY A 123 -9.13 -2.11 1.58
C GLY A 123 -8.32 -3.05 0.69
N TRP A 124 -8.12 -2.57 -0.53
CA TRP A 124 -7.30 -3.18 -1.57
C TRP A 124 -6.16 -2.25 -1.95
N HIS A 125 -4.96 -2.82 -2.13
CA HIS A 125 -3.81 -2.16 -2.72
C HIS A 125 -3.57 -2.70 -4.14
N ASN A 126 -3.29 -1.82 -5.08
CA ASN A 126 -3.14 -2.15 -6.49
C ASN A 126 -1.69 -2.32 -6.93
N HIS A 127 -1.55 -3.11 -8.00
CA HIS A 127 -0.38 -3.18 -8.86
C HIS A 127 -0.73 -2.71 -10.28
N ASP A 128 0.03 -3.10 -11.30
CA ASP A 128 -0.20 -2.71 -12.69
C ASP A 128 -1.33 -3.50 -13.36
N PHE A 129 -1.56 -4.74 -12.93
CA PHE A 129 -2.52 -5.63 -13.59
C PHE A 129 -3.97 -5.19 -13.44
N GLU A 130 -4.32 -4.49 -12.38
CA GLU A 130 -5.65 -3.93 -12.20
C GLU A 130 -5.95 -2.77 -13.15
N PHE A 131 -4.92 -2.25 -13.80
CA PHE A 131 -5.00 -1.16 -14.78
C PHE A 131 -4.81 -1.63 -16.23
N LYS A 132 -4.91 -2.93 -16.48
CA LYS A 132 -5.03 -3.52 -17.82
C LYS A 132 -6.50 -3.74 -18.11
N ALA A 133 -6.99 -3.14 -19.21
CA ALA A 133 -8.41 -3.19 -19.56
C ALA A 133 -8.89 -4.64 -19.78
N CYS A 134 -10.08 -4.93 -19.27
CA CYS A 134 -10.83 -6.15 -19.57
C CYS A 134 -11.36 -6.12 -21.02
N GLU A 135 -11.99 -7.22 -21.43
CA GLU A 135 -12.57 -7.40 -22.78
C GLU A 135 -13.68 -6.39 -23.14
N ASP A 136 -14.34 -5.82 -22.12
CA ASP A 136 -15.39 -4.81 -22.26
C ASP A 136 -14.88 -3.36 -22.12
N GLY A 137 -13.57 -3.18 -21.92
CA GLY A 137 -12.92 -1.89 -21.72
C GLY A 137 -12.94 -1.38 -20.27
N SER A 138 -13.58 -2.08 -19.34
CA SER A 138 -13.51 -1.78 -17.90
C SER A 138 -12.16 -2.21 -17.32
N PHE A 139 -11.88 -1.78 -16.08
CA PHE A 139 -10.64 -2.13 -15.40
C PHE A 139 -10.89 -3.00 -14.17
N PRO A 140 -10.04 -4.00 -13.87
CA PRO A 140 -10.14 -4.83 -12.69
C PRO A 140 -10.36 -4.06 -11.40
N ILE A 141 -9.63 -2.95 -11.19
CA ILE A 141 -9.76 -2.11 -9.98
C ILE A 141 -11.19 -1.58 -9.79
N GLU A 142 -11.92 -1.28 -10.88
CA GLU A 142 -13.30 -0.81 -10.77
C GLU A 142 -14.23 -1.91 -10.27
N HIS A 143 -14.05 -3.14 -10.73
CA HIS A 143 -14.83 -4.29 -10.28
C HIS A 143 -14.53 -4.65 -8.84
N ILE A 144 -13.25 -4.61 -8.43
CA ILE A 144 -12.82 -4.80 -7.04
C ILE A 144 -13.50 -3.76 -6.14
N ALA A 145 -13.41 -2.49 -6.51
CA ALA A 145 -14.00 -1.41 -5.75
C ALA A 145 -15.53 -1.48 -5.64
N ARG A 146 -16.21 -2.00 -6.66
CA ARG A 146 -17.67 -2.17 -6.67
C ARG A 146 -18.16 -3.36 -5.85
N GLY A 147 -17.30 -4.24 -5.36
CA GLY A 147 -17.69 -5.39 -4.53
C GLY A 147 -18.47 -5.00 -3.29
N ALA A 148 -18.09 -3.88 -2.65
CA ALA A 148 -18.87 -3.25 -1.58
C ALA A 148 -18.41 -1.79 -1.38
N ASP A 149 -19.29 -0.95 -0.84
CA ASP A 149 -19.00 0.46 -0.57
C ASP A 149 -17.95 0.65 0.54
N TYR A 150 -17.74 -0.36 1.38
CA TYR A 150 -16.74 -0.34 2.46
C TYR A 150 -15.35 -0.86 2.03
N ILE A 151 -15.15 -1.28 0.80
CA ILE A 151 -13.79 -1.57 0.30
C ILE A 151 -13.10 -0.24 0.01
N ASP A 152 -12.27 0.19 0.91
CA ASP A 152 -11.40 1.35 0.72
C ASP A 152 -10.24 1.00 -0.24
N LEU A 153 -9.51 2.02 -0.70
CA LEU A 153 -8.38 1.84 -1.60
C LEU A 153 -7.12 2.47 -1.02
N GLU A 154 -6.05 1.73 -1.06
CA GLU A 154 -4.71 2.23 -0.95
C GLU A 154 -4.08 2.21 -2.34
N LEU A 155 -4.00 3.38 -2.98
CA LEU A 155 -3.53 3.46 -4.36
C LEU A 155 -2.01 3.57 -4.42
N ASP A 156 -1.36 2.62 -5.10
CA ASP A 156 0.03 2.79 -5.53
C ASP A 156 0.06 3.54 -6.86
N LEU A 157 0.54 4.78 -6.79
CA LEU A 157 0.51 5.71 -7.92
C LEU A 157 1.52 5.34 -9.00
N ALA A 158 2.65 4.74 -8.62
CA ALA A 158 3.66 4.32 -9.59
C ALA A 158 3.25 3.03 -10.31
N TRP A 159 2.56 2.09 -9.64
CA TRP A 159 1.98 0.93 -10.30
C TRP A 159 0.84 1.30 -11.25
N ILE A 160 0.05 2.35 -10.97
CA ILE A 160 -0.91 2.91 -11.92
C ILE A 160 -0.19 3.39 -13.18
N HIS A 161 0.92 4.13 -13.01
CA HIS A 161 1.75 4.59 -14.12
C HIS A 161 2.33 3.42 -14.94
N VAL A 162 2.87 2.39 -14.28
CA VAL A 162 3.37 1.15 -14.93
C VAL A 162 2.23 0.43 -15.67
N GLY A 163 1.01 0.48 -15.14
CA GLY A 163 -0.21 0.01 -15.80
C GLY A 163 -0.60 0.79 -17.07
N GLY A 164 0.13 1.89 -17.37
CA GLY A 164 -0.12 2.74 -18.53
C GLY A 164 -1.26 3.73 -18.33
N GLN A 165 -1.62 4.01 -17.07
CA GLN A 165 -2.71 4.91 -16.73
C GLN A 165 -2.20 6.17 -16.01
N ASP A 166 -3.04 7.20 -15.99
CA ASP A 166 -2.77 8.46 -15.28
C ASP A 166 -3.19 8.33 -13.80
N PRO A 167 -2.26 8.42 -12.83
CA PRO A 167 -2.58 8.36 -11.41
C PRO A 167 -3.58 9.42 -10.96
N ILE A 168 -3.51 10.64 -11.51
CA ILE A 168 -4.41 11.74 -11.14
C ILE A 168 -5.85 11.41 -11.54
N LYS A 169 -6.05 10.84 -12.73
CA LYS A 169 -7.38 10.40 -13.16
C LYS A 169 -7.99 9.39 -12.19
N TRP A 170 -7.19 8.42 -11.70
CA TRP A 170 -7.69 7.39 -10.80
C TRP A 170 -7.91 7.90 -9.37
N LEU A 171 -7.12 8.87 -8.91
CA LEU A 171 -7.40 9.61 -7.68
C LEU A 171 -8.75 10.34 -7.78
N ASP A 172 -9.06 10.98 -8.92
CA ASP A 172 -10.37 11.60 -9.15
C ASP A 172 -11.50 10.58 -9.18
N THR A 173 -11.26 9.42 -9.81
CA THR A 173 -12.28 8.38 -9.98
C THR A 173 -12.74 7.80 -8.64
N PHE A 174 -11.81 7.58 -7.71
CA PHE A 174 -12.11 6.91 -6.45
C PHE A 174 -12.39 7.87 -5.28
N GLY A 175 -11.92 9.12 -5.37
CA GLY A 175 -12.28 10.17 -4.42
C GLY A 175 -12.10 9.78 -2.96
N ASP A 176 -13.15 9.88 -2.16
CA ASP A 176 -13.14 9.64 -0.70
C ASP A 176 -12.86 8.19 -0.30
N ARG A 177 -12.85 7.26 -1.27
CA ARG A 177 -12.48 5.86 -1.00
C ARG A 177 -10.98 5.65 -0.89
N VAL A 178 -10.16 6.64 -1.27
CA VAL A 178 -8.70 6.59 -1.16
C VAL A 178 -8.29 6.94 0.27
N ILE A 179 -7.95 5.95 1.07
CA ILE A 179 -7.59 6.13 2.49
C ILE A 179 -6.09 6.33 2.71
N ALA A 180 -5.28 5.82 1.78
CA ALA A 180 -3.82 5.95 1.76
C ALA A 180 -3.32 5.90 0.32
N VAL A 181 -2.10 6.35 0.10
CA VAL A 181 -1.40 6.20 -1.18
C VAL A 181 0.02 5.72 -0.95
N HIS A 182 0.45 4.76 -1.78
CA HIS A 182 1.87 4.47 -1.89
C HIS A 182 2.52 5.53 -2.77
N ILE A 183 3.43 6.28 -2.17
CA ILE A 183 4.32 7.19 -2.87
C ILE A 183 5.60 6.45 -3.21
N LYS A 184 5.67 6.01 -4.46
CA LYS A 184 6.69 5.17 -5.07
C LYS A 184 7.09 5.79 -6.39
N ASP A 185 8.34 5.70 -6.79
CA ASP A 185 8.79 6.35 -8.02
C ASP A 185 9.37 5.35 -9.02
N ARG A 186 9.23 5.66 -10.28
CA ARG A 186 9.71 4.83 -11.39
C ARG A 186 10.94 5.48 -12.00
N ALA A 187 12.01 4.72 -12.20
CA ALA A 187 13.17 5.16 -12.94
C ALA A 187 12.86 5.37 -14.43
N ALA A 188 13.64 6.18 -15.12
CA ALA A 188 13.52 6.31 -16.56
C ALA A 188 13.75 4.96 -17.26
N ALA A 189 13.19 4.82 -18.45
CA ALA A 189 13.24 3.55 -19.18
C ALA A 189 14.71 3.06 -19.37
N GLY A 190 14.99 1.86 -18.88
CA GLY A 190 16.31 1.24 -18.94
C GLY A 190 17.25 1.56 -17.79
N GLU A 191 16.85 2.43 -16.85
CA GLU A 191 17.62 2.73 -15.64
C GLU A 191 17.21 1.84 -14.47
N ASN A 192 18.07 1.70 -13.46
CA ASN A 192 17.89 0.95 -12.22
C ASN A 192 17.38 -0.49 -12.44
N ALA A 193 17.94 -1.20 -13.44
CA ALA A 193 17.52 -2.56 -13.75
C ALA A 193 17.79 -3.55 -12.60
N ASP A 194 18.78 -3.28 -11.77
CA ASP A 194 19.13 -4.02 -10.56
C ASP A 194 18.16 -3.75 -9.39
N GLU A 195 17.35 -2.70 -9.49
CA GLU A 195 16.29 -2.33 -8.57
C GLU A 195 14.90 -2.47 -9.24
N ASP A 196 14.74 -3.36 -10.22
CA ASP A 196 13.53 -3.62 -10.99
C ASP A 196 12.95 -2.37 -11.68
N GLY A 197 13.79 -1.36 -11.93
CA GLY A 197 13.42 -0.08 -12.53
C GLY A 197 12.69 0.85 -11.58
N TRP A 198 12.76 0.64 -10.28
CA TRP A 198 12.25 1.59 -9.28
C TRP A 198 13.28 2.67 -8.97
N ALA A 199 12.84 3.78 -8.42
CA ALA A 199 13.68 4.88 -7.98
C ALA A 199 13.28 5.35 -6.58
N ASP A 200 14.22 6.01 -5.89
CA ASP A 200 13.88 6.74 -4.67
C ASP A 200 12.86 7.84 -5.01
N VAL A 201 11.88 8.09 -4.15
CA VAL A 201 10.81 9.08 -4.40
C VAL A 201 11.38 10.46 -4.69
N GLY A 202 10.93 11.06 -5.79
CA GLY A 202 11.41 12.35 -6.30
C GLY A 202 12.68 12.25 -7.16
N HIS A 203 13.15 11.04 -7.43
CA HIS A 203 14.35 10.81 -8.26
C HIS A 203 14.04 9.95 -9.50
N GLY A 204 12.77 9.74 -9.80
CA GLY A 204 12.27 9.04 -10.97
C GLY A 204 11.52 9.96 -11.94
N VAL A 205 10.48 9.40 -12.56
CA VAL A 205 9.72 10.08 -13.61
C VAL A 205 8.31 10.54 -13.18
N MET A 206 7.92 10.28 -11.93
CA MET A 206 6.60 10.67 -11.44
C MET A 206 6.50 12.19 -11.24
N ASP A 207 5.42 12.80 -11.71
CA ASP A 207 5.16 14.25 -11.51
C ASP A 207 4.64 14.51 -10.08
N TRP A 208 5.57 14.53 -9.13
CA TRP A 208 5.24 14.74 -7.71
C TRP A 208 4.66 16.13 -7.46
N ALA A 209 4.93 17.14 -8.28
CA ALA A 209 4.33 18.44 -8.13
C ALA A 209 2.82 18.41 -8.36
N ALA A 210 2.39 17.82 -9.48
CA ALA A 210 0.97 17.66 -9.80
C ALA A 210 0.27 16.67 -8.85
N ILE A 211 0.90 15.52 -8.57
CA ILE A 211 0.36 14.48 -7.69
C ILE A 211 0.15 15.03 -6.28
N SER A 212 1.14 15.66 -5.68
CA SER A 212 1.03 16.18 -4.31
C SER A 212 -0.02 17.30 -4.18
N ALA A 213 -0.14 18.15 -5.18
CA ALA A 213 -1.20 19.15 -5.21
C ALA A 213 -2.59 18.49 -5.19
N LYS A 214 -2.76 17.42 -5.97
CA LYS A 214 -4.00 16.62 -6.02
C LYS A 214 -4.28 15.94 -4.67
N LEU A 215 -3.30 15.24 -4.10
CA LEU A 215 -3.44 14.54 -2.82
C LEU A 215 -3.81 15.50 -1.67
N ARG A 216 -3.19 16.69 -1.64
CA ARG A 216 -3.54 17.73 -0.65
C ARG A 216 -4.96 18.24 -0.85
N ALA A 217 -5.39 18.47 -2.08
CA ALA A 217 -6.76 18.91 -2.39
C ALA A 217 -7.82 17.88 -1.98
N MET A 218 -7.51 16.59 -2.08
CA MET A 218 -8.37 15.49 -1.66
C MET A 218 -8.35 15.26 -0.14
N GLY A 219 -7.33 15.76 0.58
CA GLY A 219 -7.15 15.50 2.01
C GLY A 219 -6.78 14.06 2.33
N VAL A 220 -6.05 13.36 1.44
CA VAL A 220 -5.58 11.99 1.70
C VAL A 220 -4.76 11.95 2.98
N ALA A 221 -5.14 11.06 3.90
CA ALA A 221 -4.65 11.08 5.28
C ALA A 221 -3.23 10.50 5.43
N ARG A 222 -2.80 9.59 4.56
CA ARG A 222 -1.55 8.84 4.72
C ARG A 222 -0.82 8.66 3.41
N TYR A 223 0.48 8.96 3.44
CA TYR A 223 1.43 8.71 2.36
C TYR A 223 2.40 7.64 2.83
N VAL A 224 2.48 6.52 2.10
CA VAL A 224 3.31 5.37 2.43
C VAL A 224 4.48 5.28 1.45
N LEU A 225 5.70 5.43 1.95
CA LEU A 225 6.92 5.23 1.16
C LEU A 225 7.12 3.76 0.88
N GLU A 226 7.29 3.39 -0.37
CA GLU A 226 7.62 2.02 -0.77
C GLU A 226 8.59 1.95 -1.94
N HIS A 227 9.41 0.89 -1.92
CA HIS A 227 10.28 0.46 -3.01
C HIS A 227 10.37 -1.07 -2.98
N ASP A 228 10.04 -1.77 -4.08
CA ASP A 228 9.94 -3.23 -4.05
C ASP A 228 11.30 -3.92 -3.90
N ASN A 229 12.36 -3.33 -4.40
CA ASN A 229 13.68 -3.96 -4.42
C ASN A 229 14.82 -2.94 -4.34
N PRO A 230 14.96 -2.18 -3.23
CA PRO A 230 16.06 -1.23 -3.11
C PRO A 230 17.38 -1.98 -2.90
N SER A 231 18.44 -1.62 -3.63
CA SER A 231 19.79 -2.14 -3.39
C SER A 231 20.40 -1.63 -2.07
N ASN A 232 19.87 -0.51 -1.57
CA ASN A 232 20.21 0.08 -0.28
C ASN A 232 18.98 0.76 0.34
N HIS A 233 18.37 0.10 1.31
CA HIS A 233 17.13 0.58 1.94
C HIS A 233 17.29 1.88 2.74
N ILE A 234 18.48 2.15 3.29
CA ILE A 234 18.75 3.40 4.04
C ILE A 234 18.88 4.58 3.07
N ARG A 235 19.54 4.40 1.91
CA ARG A 235 19.56 5.41 0.84
C ARG A 235 18.12 5.71 0.41
N PHE A 236 17.34 4.66 0.08
CA PHE A 236 15.95 4.80 -0.32
C PHE A 236 15.15 5.58 0.73
N ALA A 237 15.17 5.12 1.99
CA ALA A 237 14.43 5.77 3.07
C ALA A 237 14.83 7.24 3.24
N THR A 238 16.13 7.52 3.33
CA THR A 238 16.63 8.89 3.60
C THR A 238 16.25 9.87 2.48
N ARG A 239 16.45 9.48 1.22
CA ARG A 239 16.15 10.34 0.07
C ARG A 239 14.65 10.52 -0.11
N SER A 240 13.89 9.44 -0.01
CA SER A 240 12.44 9.47 -0.18
C SER A 240 11.73 10.24 0.93
N ILE A 241 12.19 10.13 2.18
CA ILE A 241 11.67 10.94 3.29
C ILE A 241 11.94 12.42 3.04
N ALA A 242 13.16 12.79 2.63
CA ALA A 242 13.50 14.18 2.34
C ALA A 242 12.59 14.77 1.26
N THR A 243 12.30 14.03 0.19
CA THR A 243 11.34 14.45 -0.84
C THR A 243 9.92 14.53 -0.27
N ALA A 244 9.45 13.47 0.40
CA ALA A 244 8.07 13.39 0.90
C ALA A 244 7.72 14.51 1.89
N GLN A 245 8.69 14.98 2.67
CA GLN A 245 8.50 16.12 3.59
C GLN A 245 8.27 17.46 2.86
N THR A 246 8.48 17.53 1.56
CA THR A 246 8.22 18.71 0.74
C THR A 246 6.91 18.62 -0.06
N LEU A 247 6.29 17.42 -0.13
CA LEU A 247 5.02 17.18 -0.81
C LEU A 247 3.83 17.63 0.06
#